data_c349626ff23eed603a82631f521dcb68
#
_entry.id   c349626ff23eed603a82631f521dcb68
#
_cell.length_a   1.000
_cell.length_b   1.000
_cell.length_c   1.000
_cell.angle_alpha   90.00
_cell.angle_beta   90.00
_cell.angle_gamma   90.00
#
_symmetry.space_group_name_H-M   'P 1'
#
loop_
_entity.id
_entity.type
_entity.pdbx_description
1 polymer ?
#
loop_
_entity_poly.entity_id
_entity_poly.type
_entity_poly.pdbx_seq_one_letter_code
_entity_poly.pdbx_strand_id
1 'polypeptide(L)'
;MTEQKDPLVLTCIDGSRYSGAVCDYAAWIASRAGAPVKLLHNIERISTPAVADLTGSIGLGSQEELLEELTALEQQRSKLLLEQGRQMLDQARARVVRAGGERVVTCQRHGSLAESLVELEDHIRVLVLGIRGEEHEGSNKGLGAQLETVVRSLHKPILVVNREFKAPQSVMLAYDGSESARKALDMVAHSPVFQGITCHLVYVGDAAESVLAEGAEALGHGGVTVISANLQGKTVDALIAYQREHEIDLTVMGAFSHSKLRDLLLGSVTAKMLLGTHQPLLLLR
;
A
#
# COMPACT_ATOMS: atom_id res chain seq x y z
N MET A 1 16.98 -2.55 -28.19
CA MET A 1 17.30 -1.70 -27.02
C MET A 1 16.01 -1.57 -26.23
N THR A 2 15.86 -2.37 -25.18
CA THR A 2 14.75 -2.27 -24.24
C THR A 2 14.95 -0.98 -23.45
N GLU A 3 14.10 0.03 -23.64
CA GLU A 3 14.01 1.18 -22.75
C GLU A 3 13.83 0.66 -21.33
N GLN A 4 14.87 0.77 -20.53
CA GLN A 4 14.82 0.49 -19.10
C GLN A 4 13.99 1.63 -18.49
N LYS A 5 12.67 1.43 -18.39
CA LYS A 5 11.79 2.42 -17.78
C LYS A 5 12.16 2.55 -16.31
N ASP A 6 12.45 3.78 -15.88
CA ASP A 6 12.73 4.08 -14.47
C ASP A 6 11.65 3.48 -13.56
N PRO A 7 12.04 2.83 -12.46
CA PRO A 7 11.08 2.32 -11.48
C PRO A 7 10.18 3.45 -10.96
N LEU A 8 8.87 3.24 -10.96
CA LEU A 8 7.86 4.26 -10.66
C LEU A 8 7.21 4.08 -9.28
N VAL A 9 6.64 5.17 -8.77
CA VAL A 9 5.72 5.13 -7.62
C VAL A 9 4.33 4.79 -8.17
N LEU A 10 3.86 3.58 -7.92
CA LEU A 10 2.52 3.15 -8.30
C LEU A 10 1.54 3.51 -7.19
N THR A 11 0.44 4.16 -7.53
CA THR A 11 -0.48 4.78 -6.57
C THR A 11 -1.90 4.36 -6.89
N CYS A 12 -2.55 3.60 -6.00
CA CYS A 12 -3.92 3.14 -6.20
C CYS A 12 -4.93 4.19 -5.72
N ILE A 13 -5.85 4.55 -6.60
CA ILE A 13 -6.92 5.53 -6.36
C ILE A 13 -8.26 4.83 -6.47
N ASP A 14 -9.07 4.91 -5.43
CA ASP A 14 -10.35 4.22 -5.31
C ASP A 14 -11.52 5.14 -4.90
N GLY A 15 -11.28 6.44 -4.77
CA GLY A 15 -12.30 7.40 -4.32
C GLY A 15 -12.52 7.47 -2.82
N SER A 16 -11.88 6.58 -2.03
CA SER A 16 -11.97 6.60 -0.57
C SER A 16 -11.42 7.89 0.03
N ARG A 17 -11.75 8.14 1.30
CA ARG A 17 -11.22 9.28 2.09
C ARG A 17 -9.70 9.33 2.14
N TYR A 18 -9.02 8.20 1.91
CA TYR A 18 -7.56 8.13 1.91
C TYR A 18 -6.93 8.53 0.58
N SER A 19 -7.68 8.57 -0.54
CA SER A 19 -7.15 8.85 -1.87
C SER A 19 -6.35 10.15 -1.94
N GLY A 20 -6.79 11.18 -1.20
CA GLY A 20 -6.05 12.45 -1.08
C GLY A 20 -4.67 12.27 -0.44
N ALA A 21 -4.62 11.65 0.73
CA ALA A 21 -3.36 11.39 1.43
C ALA A 21 -2.44 10.44 0.66
N VAL A 22 -3.01 9.43 -0.01
CA VAL A 22 -2.28 8.51 -0.91
C VAL A 22 -1.57 9.28 -2.03
N CYS A 23 -2.24 10.27 -2.65
CA CYS A 23 -1.63 11.15 -3.65
C CYS A 23 -0.47 11.96 -3.08
N ASP A 24 -0.63 12.53 -1.88
CA ASP A 24 0.37 13.39 -1.26
C ASP A 24 1.61 12.59 -0.82
N TYR A 25 1.43 11.38 -0.25
CA TYR A 25 2.55 10.48 0.04
C TYR A 25 3.27 10.02 -1.23
N ALA A 26 2.53 9.73 -2.30
CA ALA A 26 3.12 9.37 -3.59
C ALA A 26 3.97 10.51 -4.18
N ALA A 27 3.47 11.74 -4.11
CA ALA A 27 4.20 12.93 -4.55
C ALA A 27 5.46 13.16 -3.71
N TRP A 28 5.37 13.01 -2.38
CA TRP A 28 6.49 13.12 -1.46
C TRP A 28 7.59 12.09 -1.78
N ILE A 29 7.23 10.81 -1.97
CA ILE A 29 8.20 9.77 -2.35
C ILE A 29 8.82 10.09 -3.72
N ALA A 30 7.98 10.44 -4.69
CA ALA A 30 8.41 10.70 -6.06
C ALA A 30 9.38 11.87 -6.15
N SER A 31 9.12 12.97 -5.45
CA SER A 31 9.99 14.15 -5.43
C SER A 31 11.34 13.84 -4.80
N ARG A 32 11.38 13.08 -3.69
CA ARG A 32 12.63 12.71 -3.03
C ARG A 32 13.43 11.66 -3.79
N ALA A 33 12.76 10.74 -4.47
CA ALA A 33 13.40 9.67 -5.23
C ALA A 33 13.68 10.02 -6.70
N GLY A 34 13.25 11.19 -7.20
CA GLY A 34 13.32 11.54 -8.61
C GLY A 34 12.53 10.58 -9.52
N ALA A 35 11.47 9.96 -9.02
CA ALA A 35 10.75 8.88 -9.68
C ALA A 35 9.44 9.36 -10.33
N PRO A 36 8.99 8.77 -11.47
CA PRO A 36 7.67 9.04 -12.01
C PRO A 36 6.57 8.45 -11.13
N VAL A 37 5.38 9.07 -11.18
CA VAL A 37 4.16 8.57 -10.51
C VAL A 37 3.21 7.99 -11.54
N LYS A 38 2.68 6.80 -11.28
CA LYS A 38 1.58 6.21 -12.03
C LYS A 38 0.37 6.06 -11.12
N LEU A 39 -0.70 6.77 -11.44
CA LEU A 39 -1.99 6.66 -10.77
C LEU A 39 -2.80 5.55 -11.41
N LEU A 40 -3.20 4.56 -10.63
CA LEU A 40 -3.98 3.42 -11.06
C LEU A 40 -5.35 3.46 -10.41
N HIS A 41 -6.41 3.46 -11.23
CA HIS A 41 -7.76 3.16 -10.80
C HIS A 41 -8.20 1.84 -11.39
N ASN A 42 -8.69 0.91 -10.55
CA ASN A 42 -9.14 -0.40 -10.98
C ASN A 42 -10.64 -0.52 -10.82
N ILE A 43 -11.35 -0.78 -11.92
CA ILE A 43 -12.79 -1.04 -11.91
C ILE A 43 -12.98 -2.54 -11.70
N GLU A 44 -13.44 -2.93 -10.52
CA GLU A 44 -13.76 -4.32 -10.25
C GLU A 44 -14.99 -4.77 -11.04
N ARG A 45 -14.91 -5.98 -11.57
CA ARG A 45 -16.09 -6.64 -12.11
C ARG A 45 -16.95 -7.07 -10.93
N ILE A 46 -18.01 -6.32 -10.67
CA ILE A 46 -19.08 -6.84 -9.81
C ILE A 46 -19.72 -7.96 -10.63
N SER A 47 -19.42 -9.21 -10.25
CA SER A 47 -20.17 -10.35 -10.75
C SER A 47 -21.61 -10.17 -10.27
N THR A 48 -22.46 -9.58 -11.10
CA THR A 48 -23.92 -9.74 -10.95
C THR A 48 -24.16 -11.24 -10.94
N PRO A 49 -24.84 -11.81 -9.91
CA PRO A 49 -25.22 -13.22 -9.97
C PRO A 49 -25.90 -13.42 -11.30
N ALA A 50 -25.36 -14.34 -12.10
CA ALA A 50 -25.97 -14.70 -13.36
C ALA A 50 -27.47 -14.92 -13.08
N VAL A 51 -28.30 -14.47 -14.00
CA VAL A 51 -29.75 -14.70 -14.03
C VAL A 51 -30.03 -16.22 -14.13
N ALA A 52 -29.32 -17.02 -13.34
CA ALA A 52 -29.35 -18.48 -13.39
C ALA A 52 -30.62 -19.09 -12.78
N ASP A 53 -31.45 -18.29 -12.11
CA ASP A 53 -32.61 -18.83 -11.38
C ASP A 53 -33.99 -18.36 -11.91
N LEU A 54 -34.04 -17.73 -13.07
CA LEU A 54 -35.30 -17.35 -13.70
C LEU A 54 -35.81 -18.39 -14.71
N THR A 55 -35.22 -19.58 -14.77
CA THR A 55 -35.52 -20.62 -15.77
C THR A 55 -36.84 -21.35 -15.58
N GLY A 56 -37.67 -20.96 -14.60
CA GLY A 56 -38.93 -21.70 -14.30
C GLY A 56 -40.23 -21.06 -14.76
N SER A 57 -40.27 -19.78 -15.19
CA SER A 57 -41.58 -19.09 -15.25
C SER A 57 -41.75 -18.01 -16.36
N ILE A 58 -40.78 -17.78 -17.20
CA ILE A 58 -40.84 -16.71 -18.19
C ILE A 58 -40.86 -17.29 -19.62
N GLY A 59 -41.81 -16.86 -20.44
CA GLY A 59 -41.92 -17.28 -21.86
C GLY A 59 -40.70 -16.83 -22.67
N LEU A 60 -40.31 -17.59 -23.71
CA LEU A 60 -39.11 -17.39 -24.52
C LEU A 60 -38.93 -15.95 -25.06
N GLY A 61 -40.00 -15.28 -25.46
CA GLY A 61 -39.94 -13.90 -25.97
C GLY A 61 -39.66 -12.84 -24.90
N SER A 62 -40.19 -13.02 -23.70
CA SER A 62 -39.95 -12.11 -22.56
C SER A 62 -38.52 -12.27 -21.98
N GLN A 63 -37.89 -13.42 -22.21
CA GLN A 63 -36.53 -13.68 -21.79
C GLN A 63 -35.50 -12.93 -22.64
N GLU A 64 -35.75 -12.85 -23.96
CA GLU A 64 -34.86 -12.13 -24.89
C GLU A 64 -34.94 -10.61 -24.65
N GLU A 65 -36.13 -10.06 -24.46
CA GLU A 65 -36.35 -8.65 -24.13
C GLU A 65 -35.67 -8.24 -22.79
N LEU A 66 -35.79 -9.09 -21.76
CA LEU A 66 -35.14 -8.88 -20.48
C LEU A 66 -33.60 -8.92 -20.58
N LEU A 67 -33.02 -9.83 -21.37
CA LEU A 67 -31.60 -9.92 -21.61
C LEU A 67 -31.07 -8.69 -22.37
N GLU A 68 -31.81 -8.17 -23.35
CA GLU A 68 -31.46 -6.94 -24.05
C GLU A 68 -31.47 -5.73 -23.10
N GLU A 69 -32.51 -5.62 -22.25
CA GLU A 69 -32.60 -4.54 -21.27
C GLU A 69 -31.47 -4.61 -20.21
N LEU A 70 -31.17 -5.80 -19.68
CA LEU A 70 -30.06 -6.02 -18.76
C LEU A 70 -28.71 -5.64 -19.41
N THR A 71 -28.50 -6.05 -20.66
CA THR A 71 -27.27 -5.73 -21.40
C THR A 71 -27.13 -4.21 -21.61
N ALA A 72 -28.22 -3.51 -21.93
CA ALA A 72 -28.23 -2.07 -22.06
C ALA A 72 -27.91 -1.36 -20.74
N LEU A 73 -28.49 -1.81 -19.63
CA LEU A 73 -28.21 -1.29 -18.29
C LEU A 73 -26.77 -1.52 -17.88
N GLU A 74 -26.21 -2.70 -18.13
CA GLU A 74 -24.80 -3.00 -17.85
C GLU A 74 -23.85 -2.14 -18.67
N GLN A 75 -24.14 -1.90 -19.94
CA GLN A 75 -23.38 -0.99 -20.78
C GLN A 75 -23.43 0.45 -20.28
N GLN A 76 -24.59 0.93 -19.86
CA GLN A 76 -24.75 2.26 -19.29
C GLN A 76 -23.99 2.40 -17.99
N ARG A 77 -24.08 1.41 -17.09
CA ARG A 77 -23.32 1.35 -15.84
C ARG A 77 -21.81 1.38 -16.10
N SER A 78 -21.32 0.55 -17.02
CA SER A 78 -19.90 0.53 -17.39
C SER A 78 -19.40 1.89 -17.88
N LYS A 79 -20.18 2.60 -18.70
CA LYS A 79 -19.82 3.94 -19.15
C LYS A 79 -19.71 4.93 -17.99
N LEU A 80 -20.65 4.89 -17.06
CA LEU A 80 -20.63 5.76 -15.86
C LEU A 80 -19.42 5.47 -14.97
N LEU A 81 -19.10 4.21 -14.72
CA LEU A 81 -17.92 3.83 -13.93
C LEU A 81 -16.61 4.26 -14.59
N LEU A 82 -16.50 4.14 -15.91
CA LEU A 82 -15.36 4.61 -16.68
C LEU A 82 -15.19 6.13 -16.55
N GLU A 83 -16.26 6.89 -16.70
CA GLU A 83 -16.22 8.35 -16.60
C GLU A 83 -15.90 8.81 -15.16
N GLN A 84 -16.51 8.18 -14.15
CA GLN A 84 -16.23 8.45 -12.75
C GLN A 84 -14.74 8.19 -12.44
N GLY A 85 -14.21 7.04 -12.85
CA GLY A 85 -12.80 6.70 -12.63
C GLY A 85 -11.85 7.66 -13.34
N ARG A 86 -12.21 8.13 -14.55
CA ARG A 86 -11.44 9.15 -15.25
C ARG A 86 -11.40 10.46 -14.49
N GLN A 87 -12.55 10.94 -14.00
CA GLN A 87 -12.62 12.16 -13.20
C GLN A 87 -11.82 12.05 -11.90
N MET A 88 -11.88 10.90 -11.20
CA MET A 88 -11.05 10.64 -10.03
C MET A 88 -9.55 10.69 -10.35
N LEU A 89 -9.13 10.07 -11.44
CA LEU A 89 -7.73 10.08 -11.87
C LEU A 89 -7.25 11.49 -12.27
N ASP A 90 -8.09 12.30 -12.92
CA ASP A 90 -7.75 13.68 -13.28
C ASP A 90 -7.59 14.57 -12.02
N GLN A 91 -8.47 14.41 -11.03
CA GLN A 91 -8.35 15.08 -9.73
C GLN A 91 -7.10 14.64 -8.97
N ALA A 92 -6.83 13.34 -8.91
CA ALA A 92 -5.63 12.77 -8.30
C ALA A 92 -4.37 13.28 -8.97
N ARG A 93 -4.33 13.31 -10.30
CA ARG A 93 -3.20 13.86 -11.07
C ARG A 93 -2.95 15.32 -10.73
N ALA A 94 -4.00 16.14 -10.71
CA ALA A 94 -3.89 17.56 -10.35
C ALA A 94 -3.36 17.74 -8.92
N ARG A 95 -3.75 16.87 -7.98
CA ARG A 95 -3.26 16.88 -6.60
C ARG A 95 -1.78 16.53 -6.52
N VAL A 96 -1.35 15.43 -7.16
CA VAL A 96 0.05 14.99 -7.17
C VAL A 96 0.96 16.07 -7.79
N VAL A 97 0.54 16.68 -8.90
CA VAL A 97 1.29 17.77 -9.54
C VAL A 97 1.42 18.98 -8.60
N ARG A 98 0.33 19.39 -7.93
CA ARG A 98 0.38 20.48 -6.94
C ARG A 98 1.28 20.16 -5.74
N ALA A 99 1.40 18.90 -5.37
CA ALA A 99 2.26 18.42 -4.29
C ALA A 99 3.73 18.20 -4.74
N GLY A 100 4.09 18.56 -5.97
CA GLY A 100 5.47 18.50 -6.47
C GLY A 100 5.82 17.28 -7.33
N GLY A 101 4.83 16.48 -7.74
CA GLY A 101 5.06 15.38 -8.68
C GLY A 101 5.22 15.90 -10.12
N GLU A 102 6.37 15.62 -10.73
CA GLU A 102 6.70 16.17 -12.06
C GLU A 102 6.23 15.28 -13.22
N ARG A 103 6.42 13.96 -13.12
CA ARG A 103 6.12 12.97 -14.17
C ARG A 103 4.95 12.10 -13.74
N VAL A 104 3.71 12.55 -13.97
CA VAL A 104 2.48 11.87 -13.53
C VAL A 104 1.71 11.33 -14.71
N VAL A 105 1.48 10.02 -14.74
CA VAL A 105 0.63 9.33 -15.71
C VAL A 105 -0.54 8.65 -15.03
N THR A 106 -1.66 8.54 -15.72
CA THR A 106 -2.86 7.87 -15.24
C THR A 106 -3.11 6.57 -15.99
N CYS A 107 -3.68 5.60 -15.32
CA CYS A 107 -4.04 4.31 -15.89
C CYS A 107 -5.34 3.83 -15.24
N GLN A 108 -6.29 3.44 -16.07
CA GLN A 108 -7.52 2.79 -15.63
C GLN A 108 -7.51 1.34 -16.13
N ARG A 109 -7.84 0.39 -15.26
CA ARG A 109 -7.91 -1.03 -15.59
C ARG A 109 -9.22 -1.64 -15.14
N HIS A 110 -9.58 -2.78 -15.73
CA HIS A 110 -10.71 -3.61 -15.33
C HIS A 110 -10.21 -4.93 -14.77
N GLY A 111 -10.94 -5.46 -13.80
CA GLY A 111 -10.65 -6.78 -13.20
C GLY A 111 -10.09 -6.68 -11.79
N SER A 112 -9.30 -7.67 -11.36
CA SER A 112 -8.71 -7.71 -10.03
C SER A 112 -7.56 -6.70 -9.87
N LEU A 113 -7.56 -5.95 -8.77
CA LEU A 113 -6.44 -5.06 -8.42
C LEU A 113 -5.14 -5.85 -8.28
N ALA A 114 -5.17 -6.99 -7.60
CA ALA A 114 -3.99 -7.82 -7.37
C ALA A 114 -3.36 -8.30 -8.68
N GLU A 115 -4.16 -8.77 -9.65
CA GLU A 115 -3.68 -9.16 -10.99
C GLU A 115 -3.04 -7.98 -11.72
N SER A 116 -3.69 -6.82 -11.70
CA SER A 116 -3.17 -5.59 -12.29
C SER A 116 -1.81 -5.17 -11.70
N LEU A 117 -1.63 -5.37 -10.39
CA LEU A 117 -0.39 -5.03 -9.69
C LEU A 117 0.74 -6.01 -9.99
N VAL A 118 0.44 -7.32 -10.05
CA VAL A 118 1.42 -8.35 -10.43
C VAL A 118 1.95 -8.13 -11.85
N GLU A 119 1.07 -7.80 -12.81
CA GLU A 119 1.50 -7.47 -14.18
C GLU A 119 2.41 -6.23 -14.26
N LEU A 120 2.28 -5.30 -13.32
CA LEU A 120 3.08 -4.08 -13.27
C LEU A 120 4.32 -4.20 -12.37
N GLU A 121 4.50 -5.32 -11.66
CA GLU A 121 5.44 -5.47 -10.55
C GLU A 121 6.88 -5.07 -10.91
N ASP A 122 7.37 -5.45 -12.09
CA ASP A 122 8.74 -5.16 -12.54
C ASP A 122 9.03 -3.66 -12.65
N HIS A 123 7.99 -2.84 -12.83
CA HIS A 123 8.09 -1.39 -12.95
C HIS A 123 7.88 -0.67 -11.63
N ILE A 124 7.47 -1.36 -10.57
CA ILE A 124 7.16 -0.75 -9.28
C ILE A 124 8.43 -0.54 -8.46
N ARG A 125 8.68 0.71 -8.07
CA ARG A 125 9.63 1.07 -7.01
C ARG A 125 9.00 0.93 -5.63
N VAL A 126 7.81 1.52 -5.48
CA VAL A 126 6.98 1.44 -4.28
C VAL A 126 5.52 1.53 -4.70
N LEU A 127 4.67 0.73 -4.05
CA LEU A 127 3.23 0.82 -4.16
C LEU A 127 2.69 1.69 -3.02
N VAL A 128 1.79 2.64 -3.31
CA VAL A 128 1.10 3.46 -2.32
C VAL A 128 -0.40 3.23 -2.43
N LEU A 129 -1.04 2.85 -1.32
CA LEU A 129 -2.48 2.61 -1.26
C LEU A 129 -3.07 2.93 0.12
N GLY A 130 -4.39 3.15 0.17
CA GLY A 130 -5.12 3.34 1.41
C GLY A 130 -5.31 2.04 2.18
N ILE A 131 -5.41 2.11 3.51
CA ILE A 131 -5.66 0.94 4.37
C ILE A 131 -7.03 0.30 4.11
N ARG A 132 -7.99 1.07 3.60
CA ARG A 132 -9.36 0.64 3.24
C ARG A 132 -9.79 1.31 1.96
N GLY A 133 -10.49 0.56 1.11
CA GLY A 133 -11.14 1.09 -0.08
C GLY A 133 -12.51 1.71 0.23
N GLU A 134 -13.14 2.33 -0.79
CA GLU A 134 -14.45 2.97 -0.71
C GLU A 134 -15.53 2.04 -0.14
N GLU A 135 -15.54 0.78 -0.56
CA GLU A 135 -16.54 -0.22 -0.13
C GLU A 135 -16.47 -0.59 1.37
N HIS A 136 -15.38 -0.26 2.05
CA HIS A 136 -15.13 -0.66 3.45
C HIS A 136 -15.07 0.53 4.41
N GLU A 137 -15.41 1.73 3.98
CA GLU A 137 -15.37 2.93 4.84
C GLU A 137 -16.26 2.85 6.09
N GLY A 138 -17.34 2.09 6.04
CA GLY A 138 -18.29 1.90 7.16
C GLY A 138 -17.94 0.74 8.11
N SER A 139 -17.01 -0.15 7.78
CA SER A 139 -16.68 -1.31 8.60
C SER A 139 -15.50 -1.02 9.53
N ASN A 140 -15.74 -0.92 10.82
CA ASN A 140 -14.69 -0.73 11.83
C ASN A 140 -13.90 -2.03 12.13
N LYS A 141 -14.14 -3.12 11.43
CA LYS A 141 -13.57 -4.45 11.73
C LYS A 141 -12.86 -5.02 10.51
N GLY A 142 -11.53 -5.14 10.62
CA GLY A 142 -10.68 -5.89 9.70
C GLY A 142 -9.89 -5.05 8.69
N LEU A 143 -8.90 -5.69 8.08
CA LEU A 143 -8.18 -5.20 6.91
C LEU A 143 -9.10 -5.33 5.69
N GLY A 144 -8.98 -4.41 4.73
CA GLY A 144 -9.64 -4.59 3.45
C GLY A 144 -9.15 -5.89 2.79
N ALA A 145 -10.06 -6.72 2.31
CA ALA A 145 -9.72 -8.01 1.68
C ALA A 145 -8.73 -7.84 0.51
N GLN A 146 -8.82 -6.73 -0.21
CA GLN A 146 -7.89 -6.37 -1.27
C GLN A 146 -6.49 -6.08 -0.75
N LEU A 147 -6.35 -5.33 0.36
CA LEU A 147 -5.05 -5.02 0.95
C LEU A 147 -4.29 -6.29 1.35
N GLU A 148 -4.96 -7.23 2.00
CA GLU A 148 -4.34 -8.50 2.36
C GLU A 148 -3.87 -9.26 1.12
N THR A 149 -4.70 -9.34 0.09
CA THR A 149 -4.35 -9.99 -1.19
C THR A 149 -3.15 -9.31 -1.85
N VAL A 150 -3.14 -7.98 -1.90
CA VAL A 150 -2.04 -7.19 -2.48
C VAL A 150 -0.73 -7.42 -1.74
N VAL A 151 -0.74 -7.32 -0.40
CA VAL A 151 0.47 -7.54 0.42
C VAL A 151 1.01 -8.96 0.25
N ARG A 152 0.14 -9.94 -0.01
CA ARG A 152 0.56 -11.33 -0.25
C ARG A 152 1.11 -11.58 -1.65
N SER A 153 0.59 -10.88 -2.66
CA SER A 153 0.93 -11.13 -4.06
C SER A 153 2.16 -10.35 -4.53
N LEU A 154 2.47 -9.21 -3.90
CA LEU A 154 3.50 -8.30 -4.38
C LEU A 154 4.80 -8.43 -3.57
N HIS A 155 5.96 -8.42 -4.26
CA HIS A 155 7.30 -8.47 -3.63
C HIS A 155 7.97 -7.10 -3.56
N LYS A 156 7.26 -6.04 -3.89
CA LYS A 156 7.74 -4.66 -3.84
C LYS A 156 7.36 -3.98 -2.53
N PRO A 157 8.08 -2.92 -2.13
CA PRO A 157 7.70 -2.12 -0.97
C PRO A 157 6.27 -1.57 -1.11
N ILE A 158 5.48 -1.66 -0.03
CA ILE A 158 4.08 -1.22 0.00
C ILE A 158 3.90 -0.20 1.11
N LEU A 159 3.60 1.05 0.78
CA LEU A 159 3.18 2.06 1.73
C LEU A 159 1.67 2.04 1.91
N VAL A 160 1.23 1.65 3.09
CA VAL A 160 -0.18 1.66 3.49
C VAL A 160 -0.48 2.96 4.23
N VAL A 161 -1.37 3.76 3.66
CA VAL A 161 -1.76 5.08 4.18
C VAL A 161 -3.07 4.95 4.97
N ASN A 162 -3.06 5.42 6.22
CA ASN A 162 -4.18 5.31 7.16
C ASN A 162 -4.58 6.64 7.82
N ARG A 163 -3.97 7.75 7.39
CA ARG A 163 -4.20 9.10 7.92
C ARG A 163 -3.93 10.18 6.87
N GLU A 164 -4.26 11.42 7.20
CA GLU A 164 -3.87 12.61 6.46
C GLU A 164 -2.34 12.69 6.27
N PHE A 165 -1.90 13.31 5.18
CA PHE A 165 -0.48 13.47 4.88
C PHE A 165 0.20 14.41 5.88
N LYS A 166 1.30 13.93 6.42
CA LYS A 166 2.30 14.73 7.13
C LYS A 166 3.67 14.28 6.62
N ALA A 167 4.48 15.21 6.13
CA ALA A 167 5.83 14.88 5.67
C ALA A 167 6.64 14.28 6.84
N PRO A 168 7.10 13.02 6.74
CA PRO A 168 7.80 12.37 7.84
C PRO A 168 9.10 13.06 8.21
N GLN A 169 9.29 13.33 9.50
CA GLN A 169 10.51 13.82 10.12
C GLN A 169 11.23 12.73 10.92
N SER A 170 10.47 11.71 11.35
CA SER A 170 10.96 10.55 12.06
C SER A 170 10.40 9.27 11.46
N VAL A 171 11.23 8.24 11.40
CA VAL A 171 10.85 6.90 10.98
C VAL A 171 11.21 5.90 12.06
N MET A 172 10.32 4.96 12.37
CA MET A 172 10.62 3.79 13.18
C MET A 172 10.89 2.60 12.28
N LEU A 173 12.06 2.00 12.36
CA LEU A 173 12.39 0.73 11.74
C LEU A 173 12.25 -0.39 12.77
N ALA A 174 11.19 -1.19 12.65
CA ALA A 174 11.03 -2.40 13.46
C ALA A 174 11.95 -3.49 12.90
N TYR A 175 13.03 -3.79 13.64
CA TYR A 175 14.13 -4.61 13.16
C TYR A 175 14.35 -5.83 14.06
N ASP A 176 14.17 -7.02 13.52
CA ASP A 176 14.35 -8.30 14.21
C ASP A 176 15.49 -9.16 13.62
N GLY A 177 16.26 -8.59 12.67
CA GLY A 177 17.34 -9.30 11.98
C GLY A 177 16.87 -10.31 10.93
N SER A 178 15.56 -10.42 10.67
CA SER A 178 15.01 -11.27 9.61
C SER A 178 15.40 -10.77 8.22
N GLU A 179 15.27 -11.63 7.21
CA GLU A 179 15.56 -11.26 5.82
C GLU A 179 14.74 -10.05 5.35
N SER A 180 13.45 -10.03 5.65
CA SER A 180 12.58 -8.90 5.30
C SER A 180 12.90 -7.63 6.10
N ALA A 181 13.33 -7.76 7.37
CA ALA A 181 13.79 -6.63 8.16
C ALA A 181 15.12 -6.07 7.63
N ARG A 182 16.05 -6.92 7.16
CA ARG A 182 17.29 -6.47 6.50
C ARG A 182 17.00 -5.72 5.19
N LYS A 183 16.04 -6.17 4.39
CA LYS A 183 15.60 -5.41 3.20
C LYS A 183 15.04 -4.04 3.59
N ALA A 184 14.30 -3.98 4.70
CA ALA A 184 13.78 -2.72 5.24
C ALA A 184 14.90 -1.79 5.71
N LEU A 185 15.90 -2.35 6.39
CA LEU A 185 17.10 -1.64 6.82
C LEU A 185 17.87 -1.05 5.62
N ASP A 186 18.13 -1.87 4.61
CA ASP A 186 18.84 -1.46 3.40
C ASP A 186 18.09 -0.33 2.67
N MET A 187 16.77 -0.43 2.58
CA MET A 187 15.95 0.62 2.00
C MET A 187 16.03 1.94 2.78
N VAL A 188 16.00 1.89 4.11
CA VAL A 188 16.13 3.11 4.94
C VAL A 188 17.54 3.70 4.82
N ALA A 189 18.58 2.86 4.79
CA ALA A 189 19.97 3.30 4.69
C ALA A 189 20.29 3.98 3.35
N HIS A 190 19.76 3.47 2.23
CA HIS A 190 20.23 3.87 0.91
C HIS A 190 19.20 4.66 0.07
N SER A 191 17.92 4.65 0.44
CA SER A 191 16.91 5.36 -0.34
C SER A 191 16.96 6.88 -0.07
N PRO A 192 17.00 7.72 -1.12
CA PRO A 192 16.94 9.17 -0.94
C PRO A 192 15.65 9.65 -0.25
N VAL A 193 14.61 8.81 -0.20
CA VAL A 193 13.37 9.11 0.52
C VAL A 193 13.61 9.37 2.00
N PHE A 194 14.58 8.68 2.63
CA PHE A 194 14.86 8.77 4.06
C PHE A 194 16.01 9.72 4.43
N GLN A 195 16.65 10.36 3.45
CA GLN A 195 17.73 11.31 3.73
C GLN A 195 17.25 12.46 4.63
N GLY A 196 18.00 12.73 5.71
CA GLY A 196 17.69 13.79 6.67
C GLY A 196 16.51 13.48 7.59
N ILE A 197 15.99 12.24 7.59
CA ILE A 197 14.96 11.76 8.52
C ILE A 197 15.64 10.97 9.63
N THR A 198 15.29 11.24 10.90
CA THR A 198 15.79 10.48 12.03
C THR A 198 15.17 9.08 12.05
N CYS A 199 16.03 8.04 12.12
CA CYS A 199 15.59 6.65 12.19
C CYS A 199 15.65 6.13 13.62
N HIS A 200 14.52 5.73 14.19
CA HIS A 200 14.44 4.97 15.42
C HIS A 200 14.54 3.48 15.09
N LEU A 201 15.71 2.89 15.31
CA LEU A 201 15.94 1.46 15.13
C LEU A 201 15.46 0.71 16.38
N VAL A 202 14.36 -0.02 16.25
CA VAL A 202 13.65 -0.60 17.39
C VAL A 202 13.63 -2.12 17.30
N TYR A 203 14.11 -2.77 18.34
CA TYR A 203 14.02 -4.21 18.57
C TYR A 203 13.10 -4.50 19.76
N VAL A 204 12.34 -5.58 19.70
CA VAL A 204 11.50 -6.05 20.82
C VAL A 204 11.91 -7.45 21.22
N GLY A 205 12.50 -7.61 22.41
CA GLY A 205 12.96 -8.90 22.95
C GLY A 205 14.27 -8.81 23.71
N ASP A 206 14.82 -9.97 24.10
CA ASP A 206 15.95 -10.08 25.00
C ASP A 206 17.33 -10.06 24.31
N ALA A 207 17.42 -10.43 23.03
CA ALA A 207 18.66 -10.54 22.25
C ALA A 207 19.00 -9.28 21.45
N ALA A 208 18.82 -8.10 22.03
CA ALA A 208 18.86 -6.83 21.31
C ALA A 208 20.26 -6.36 20.89
N GLU A 209 21.29 -6.62 21.72
CA GLU A 209 22.56 -5.90 21.62
C GLU A 209 23.25 -6.09 20.25
N SER A 210 23.42 -7.35 19.84
CA SER A 210 24.08 -7.65 18.56
C SER A 210 23.25 -7.23 17.34
N VAL A 211 21.90 -7.41 17.41
CA VAL A 211 20.99 -7.10 16.32
C VAL A 211 20.89 -5.58 16.12
N LEU A 212 20.79 -4.83 17.20
CA LEU A 212 20.75 -3.36 17.15
C LEU A 212 22.10 -2.77 16.73
N ALA A 213 23.24 -3.35 17.18
CA ALA A 213 24.56 -2.90 16.78
C ALA A 213 24.78 -3.08 15.26
N GLU A 214 24.46 -4.26 14.71
CA GLU A 214 24.52 -4.54 13.26
C GLU A 214 23.67 -3.53 12.47
N GLY A 215 22.43 -3.33 12.90
CA GLY A 215 21.51 -2.43 12.21
C GLY A 215 21.91 -0.96 12.30
N ALA A 216 22.40 -0.51 13.45
CA ALA A 216 22.86 0.87 13.65
C ALA A 216 24.13 1.17 12.83
N GLU A 217 25.06 0.22 12.74
CA GLU A 217 26.26 0.34 11.91
C GLU A 217 25.88 0.48 10.42
N ALA A 218 24.99 -0.37 9.92
CA ALA A 218 24.53 -0.33 8.54
C ALA A 218 23.82 0.99 8.19
N LEU A 219 22.95 1.49 9.07
CA LEU A 219 22.30 2.80 8.89
C LEU A 219 23.30 3.95 8.96
N GLY A 220 24.28 3.89 9.86
CA GLY A 220 25.35 4.88 9.99
C GLY A 220 26.21 5.00 8.73
N HIS A 221 26.54 3.87 8.09
CA HIS A 221 27.23 3.86 6.80
C HIS A 221 26.40 4.53 5.69
N GLY A 222 25.06 4.45 5.75
CA GLY A 222 24.13 5.16 4.87
C GLY A 222 23.96 6.65 5.21
N GLY A 223 24.64 7.17 6.25
CA GLY A 223 24.53 8.56 6.68
C GLY A 223 23.21 8.91 7.38
N VAL A 224 22.51 7.91 7.91
CA VAL A 224 21.23 8.09 8.62
C VAL A 224 21.51 8.40 10.11
N THR A 225 20.81 9.40 10.64
CA THR A 225 20.80 9.64 12.10
C THR A 225 19.99 8.56 12.81
N VAL A 226 20.62 7.78 13.71
CA VAL A 226 20.01 6.61 14.34
C VAL A 226 19.82 6.81 15.84
N ILE A 227 18.64 6.43 16.33
CA ILE A 227 18.32 6.27 17.75
C ILE A 227 17.94 4.80 17.94
N SER A 228 18.77 4.04 18.65
CA SER A 228 18.50 2.62 18.92
C SER A 228 17.68 2.46 20.20
N ALA A 229 16.67 1.57 20.16
CA ALA A 229 15.84 1.26 21.31
C ALA A 229 15.55 -0.24 21.40
N ASN A 230 15.74 -0.80 22.60
CA ASN A 230 15.32 -2.15 22.94
C ASN A 230 14.06 -2.10 23.80
N LEU A 231 13.00 -2.73 23.33
CA LEU A 231 11.71 -2.79 24.00
C LEU A 231 11.44 -4.18 24.56
N GLN A 232 10.64 -4.24 25.61
CA GLN A 232 10.19 -5.48 26.23
C GLN A 232 8.68 -5.65 26.09
N GLY A 233 8.18 -6.88 26.13
CA GLY A 233 6.77 -7.20 26.14
C GLY A 233 6.25 -7.74 24.81
N LYS A 234 4.96 -7.55 24.56
CA LYS A 234 4.33 -8.00 23.31
C LYS A 234 4.71 -7.08 22.17
N THR A 235 5.29 -7.64 21.11
CA THR A 235 5.88 -6.89 19.99
C THR A 235 4.99 -5.76 19.47
N VAL A 236 3.72 -6.04 19.16
CA VAL A 236 2.81 -5.03 18.59
C VAL A 236 2.50 -3.92 19.60
N ASP A 237 2.21 -4.29 20.85
CA ASP A 237 1.85 -3.33 21.89
C ASP A 237 3.04 -2.41 22.20
N ALA A 238 4.25 -2.98 22.28
CA ALA A 238 5.49 -2.23 22.52
C ALA A 238 5.81 -1.26 21.36
N LEU A 239 5.69 -1.71 20.11
CA LEU A 239 5.94 -0.86 18.94
C LEU A 239 4.94 0.30 18.85
N ILE A 240 3.64 0.05 19.09
CA ILE A 240 2.61 1.09 19.06
C ILE A 240 2.80 2.08 20.23
N ALA A 241 3.17 1.61 21.43
CA ALA A 241 3.47 2.49 22.56
C ALA A 241 4.65 3.41 22.24
N TYR A 242 5.76 2.83 21.75
CA TYR A 242 6.95 3.58 21.34
C TYR A 242 6.65 4.60 20.24
N GLN A 243 5.87 4.20 19.23
CA GLN A 243 5.44 5.09 18.13
C GLN A 243 4.71 6.33 18.64
N ARG A 244 3.85 6.17 19.67
CA ARG A 244 3.12 7.28 20.28
C ARG A 244 4.01 8.16 21.16
N GLU A 245 4.85 7.55 21.98
CA GLU A 245 5.75 8.22 22.92
C GLU A 245 6.75 9.13 22.19
N HIS A 246 7.29 8.66 21.06
CA HIS A 246 8.29 9.36 20.28
C HIS A 246 7.72 10.10 19.05
N GLU A 247 6.40 10.22 18.94
CA GLU A 247 5.71 10.93 17.86
C GLU A 247 6.19 10.51 16.46
N ILE A 248 6.41 9.20 16.27
CA ILE A 248 6.89 8.65 14.99
C ILE A 248 5.90 8.93 13.86
N ASP A 249 6.39 9.42 12.73
CA ASP A 249 5.56 9.80 11.59
C ASP A 249 5.32 8.65 10.61
N LEU A 250 6.26 7.70 10.50
CA LEU A 250 6.21 6.56 9.59
C LEU A 250 6.84 5.33 10.23
N THR A 251 6.23 4.18 10.10
CA THR A 251 6.84 2.90 10.51
C THR A 251 7.27 2.10 9.29
N VAL A 252 8.47 1.54 9.32
CA VAL A 252 9.02 0.62 8.32
C VAL A 252 9.23 -0.73 8.99
N MET A 253 8.77 -1.80 8.35
CA MET A 253 8.95 -3.16 8.87
C MET A 253 8.92 -4.22 7.77
N GLY A 254 9.50 -5.38 8.07
CA GLY A 254 9.31 -6.59 7.27
C GLY A 254 7.87 -7.11 7.40
N ALA A 255 7.26 -7.52 6.30
CA ALA A 255 5.87 -7.99 6.28
C ALA A 255 5.70 -9.45 6.71
N PHE A 256 6.77 -10.27 6.61
CA PHE A 256 6.73 -11.72 6.81
C PHE A 256 7.98 -12.16 7.59
N SER A 257 7.87 -12.30 8.91
CA SER A 257 8.93 -12.86 9.74
C SER A 257 8.58 -14.29 10.19
N HIS A 258 9.59 -15.20 10.12
CA HIS A 258 9.67 -16.47 10.84
C HIS A 258 8.66 -17.61 10.63
N SER A 259 7.79 -17.66 9.64
CA SER A 259 6.98 -18.86 9.42
C SER A 259 7.38 -19.65 8.18
N LYS A 260 7.53 -20.97 8.32
CA LYS A 260 7.74 -21.93 7.20
C LYS A 260 6.53 -22.02 6.26
N LEU A 261 5.44 -21.32 6.57
CA LEU A 261 4.21 -21.18 5.77
C LEU A 261 4.18 -19.81 5.08
N ARG A 262 5.29 -19.43 4.44
CA ARG A 262 5.57 -18.10 3.87
C ARG A 262 4.54 -17.61 2.84
N ASP A 263 3.72 -18.47 2.27
CA ASP A 263 2.95 -18.13 1.06
C ASP A 263 1.43 -17.99 1.30
N LEU A 264 0.92 -18.22 2.52
CA LEU A 264 -0.52 -18.36 2.73
C LEU A 264 -1.19 -17.32 3.63
N LEU A 265 -0.46 -16.62 4.52
CA LEU A 265 -1.09 -15.68 5.46
C LEU A 265 -0.21 -14.44 5.70
N LEU A 266 -0.83 -13.26 5.73
CA LEU A 266 -0.20 -12.04 6.26
C LEU A 266 0.25 -12.31 7.70
N GLY A 267 1.52 -12.01 8.04
CA GLY A 267 2.06 -12.25 9.37
C GLY A 267 1.18 -11.63 10.46
N SER A 268 0.95 -12.35 11.57
CA SER A 268 0.07 -11.89 12.64
C SER A 268 0.52 -10.53 13.24
N VAL A 269 1.82 -10.24 13.25
CA VAL A 269 2.39 -8.96 13.68
C VAL A 269 2.03 -7.88 12.68
N THR A 270 2.24 -8.11 11.37
CA THR A 270 1.93 -7.15 10.30
C THR A 270 0.44 -6.80 10.29
N ALA A 271 -0.44 -7.81 10.35
CA ALA A 271 -1.88 -7.59 10.39
C ALA A 271 -2.31 -6.76 11.62
N LYS A 272 -1.76 -7.07 12.80
CA LYS A 272 -2.06 -6.31 14.02
C LYS A 272 -1.48 -4.90 14.00
N MET A 273 -0.30 -4.71 13.42
CA MET A 273 0.29 -3.38 13.21
C MET A 273 -0.60 -2.54 12.28
N LEU A 274 -1.03 -3.08 11.15
CA LEU A 274 -1.94 -2.39 10.22
C LEU A 274 -3.25 -1.96 10.89
N LEU A 275 -3.80 -2.79 11.80
CA LEU A 275 -5.05 -2.49 12.51
C LEU A 275 -4.86 -1.54 13.68
N GLY A 276 -3.72 -1.59 14.36
CA GLY A 276 -3.47 -0.89 15.61
C GLY A 276 -2.75 0.45 15.47
N THR A 277 -1.99 0.65 14.38
CA THR A 277 -1.25 1.90 14.15
C THR A 277 -2.15 2.99 13.57
N HIS A 278 -1.88 4.24 13.99
CA HIS A 278 -2.47 5.44 13.40
C HIS A 278 -1.49 6.18 12.47
N GLN A 279 -0.34 5.59 12.18
CA GLN A 279 0.68 6.13 11.31
C GLN A 279 0.82 5.27 10.05
N PRO A 280 1.25 5.84 8.92
CA PRO A 280 1.52 5.06 7.72
C PRO A 280 2.53 3.95 7.98
N LEU A 281 2.36 2.85 7.28
CA LEU A 281 3.18 1.66 7.43
C LEU A 281 3.81 1.27 6.09
N LEU A 282 5.13 1.27 6.01
CA LEU A 282 5.88 0.77 4.86
C LEU A 282 6.29 -0.68 5.12
N LEU A 283 5.78 -1.56 4.30
CA LEU A 283 5.98 -3.01 4.36
C LEU A 283 6.99 -3.47 3.31
N LEU A 284 7.93 -4.32 3.71
CA LEU A 284 8.90 -4.96 2.83
C LEU A 284 8.82 -6.49 2.95
N ARG A 285 8.98 -7.17 1.81
CA ARG A 285 8.91 -8.63 1.73
C ARG A 285 10.26 -9.25 1.33
#